data_12c8283ef7dc97331ee6ebc39526322a
#
_entry.id   12c8283ef7dc97331ee6ebc39526322a
#
_cell.length_a   1.000
_cell.length_b   1.000
_cell.length_c   1.000
_cell.angle_alpha   90.00
_cell.angle_beta   90.00
_cell.angle_gamma   90.00
#
_symmetry.space_group_name_H-M   'P 1'
#
loop_
_entity.id
_entity.type
_entity.pdbx_description
1 polymer ?
#
loop_
_entity_poly.entity_id
_entity_poly.type
_entity_poly.pdbx_seq_one_letter_code
_entity_poly.pdbx_strand_id
1 'polypeptide(L)'
;MYIGLIVALMVGGSEFQKQLDIAGDNRLEIELALREVPETQKAGMAWLLTHMPEEDLKTLTGEFLLTNCDLAYEAWETAPWSKQITQEVFFDSILPYANVNERRDQWRGDFRGRFQDVVANATSPTEATILLNENIFNMVGVKYSTKRPKADQSPFESIEAGMASCSGLSILLIDACRSVGVPARL
;
A
#
# COMPACT_ATOMS: atom_id res chain seq x y z
N MET A 1 10.13 -24.49 -30.87
CA MET A 1 8.90 -24.11 -30.14
C MET A 1 9.25 -23.02 -29.12
N TYR A 2 9.79 -21.85 -29.59
CA TYR A 2 10.28 -20.74 -28.73
C TYR A 2 9.85 -19.34 -29.22
N ILE A 3 8.92 -19.26 -30.18
CA ILE A 3 8.51 -17.99 -30.80
C ILE A 3 7.36 -17.32 -30.04
N GLY A 4 6.59 -18.07 -29.24
CA GLY A 4 5.44 -17.53 -28.50
C GLY A 4 5.78 -16.72 -27.23
N LEU A 5 6.97 -16.94 -26.64
CA LEU A 5 7.37 -16.29 -25.38
C LEU A 5 7.92 -14.87 -25.61
N ILE A 6 8.48 -14.60 -26.78
CA ILE A 6 9.06 -13.29 -27.12
C ILE A 6 7.98 -12.25 -27.46
N VAL A 7 6.83 -12.68 -28.00
CA VAL A 7 5.73 -11.77 -28.37
C VAL A 7 4.96 -11.27 -27.14
N ALA A 8 4.81 -12.09 -26.09
CA ALA A 8 4.16 -11.67 -24.83
C ALA A 8 5.00 -10.62 -24.06
N LEU A 9 6.34 -10.69 -24.13
CA LEU A 9 7.24 -9.71 -23.52
C LEU A 9 7.20 -8.34 -24.23
N MET A 10 6.87 -8.29 -25.51
CA MET A 10 6.85 -7.05 -26.30
C MET A 10 5.55 -6.24 -26.13
N VAL A 11 4.42 -6.87 -25.79
CA VAL A 11 3.13 -6.16 -25.63
C VAL A 11 3.08 -5.41 -24.31
N GLY A 12 3.62 -5.95 -23.23
CA GLY A 12 3.70 -5.25 -21.93
C GLY A 12 4.75 -4.14 -21.90
N GLY A 13 5.85 -4.28 -22.66
CA GLY A 13 6.95 -3.32 -22.67
C GLY A 13 6.61 -1.95 -23.28
N SER A 14 5.70 -1.89 -24.24
CA SER A 14 5.32 -0.60 -24.88
C SER A 14 4.35 0.22 -24.02
N GLU A 15 3.50 -0.41 -23.25
CA GLU A 15 2.50 0.26 -22.41
C GLU A 15 3.15 1.00 -21.23
N PHE A 16 4.20 0.43 -20.62
CA PHE A 16 4.92 0.99 -19.47
C PHE A 16 6.30 1.55 -19.82
N GLN A 17 6.57 1.82 -21.11
CA GLN A 17 7.89 2.28 -21.55
C GLN A 17 8.33 3.55 -20.81
N LYS A 18 7.41 4.48 -20.59
CA LYS A 18 7.70 5.73 -19.83
C LYS A 18 8.16 5.43 -18.41
N GLN A 19 7.47 4.54 -17.68
CA GLN A 19 7.81 4.15 -16.31
C GLN A 19 9.16 3.42 -16.26
N LEU A 20 9.41 2.55 -17.20
CA LEU A 20 10.67 1.83 -17.34
C LEU A 20 11.85 2.77 -17.66
N ASP A 21 11.63 3.79 -18.46
CA ASP A 21 12.65 4.81 -18.76
C ASP A 21 12.95 5.68 -17.54
N ILE A 22 11.92 6.06 -16.76
CA ILE A 22 12.07 6.81 -15.49
C ILE A 22 12.80 5.95 -14.45
N ALA A 23 12.51 4.66 -14.36
CA ALA A 23 13.13 3.74 -13.42
C ALA A 23 14.67 3.63 -13.62
N GLY A 24 15.17 3.84 -14.82
CA GLY A 24 16.62 3.85 -15.09
C GLY A 24 17.29 2.54 -14.66
N ASP A 25 18.23 2.62 -13.71
CA ASP A 25 18.96 1.46 -13.19
C ASP A 25 18.05 0.47 -12.44
N ASN A 26 16.90 0.94 -11.93
CA ASN A 26 15.91 0.11 -11.24
C ASN A 26 14.92 -0.60 -12.20
N ARG A 27 15.12 -0.46 -13.49
CA ARG A 27 14.23 -1.01 -14.54
C ARG A 27 13.89 -2.48 -14.35
N LEU A 28 14.87 -3.29 -13.96
CA LEU A 28 14.68 -4.74 -13.78
C LEU A 28 13.69 -5.08 -12.66
N GLU A 29 13.63 -4.27 -11.61
CA GLU A 29 12.67 -4.43 -10.52
C GLU A 29 11.23 -4.13 -10.97
N ILE A 30 11.05 -3.09 -11.80
CA ILE A 30 9.74 -2.76 -12.36
C ILE A 30 9.29 -3.84 -13.37
N GLU A 31 10.21 -4.33 -14.23
CA GLU A 31 9.95 -5.45 -15.13
C GLU A 31 9.61 -6.75 -14.37
N LEU A 32 10.26 -6.99 -13.23
CA LEU A 32 9.95 -8.12 -12.33
C LEU A 32 8.51 -8.00 -11.82
N ALA A 33 8.12 -6.84 -11.28
CA ALA A 33 6.78 -6.60 -10.77
C ALA A 33 5.70 -6.83 -11.87
N LEU A 34 5.92 -6.30 -13.07
CA LEU A 34 5.00 -6.47 -14.19
C LEU A 34 4.87 -7.93 -14.66
N ARG A 35 5.96 -8.70 -14.60
CA ARG A 35 5.99 -10.09 -15.07
C ARG A 35 5.37 -11.05 -14.06
N GLU A 36 5.66 -10.86 -12.76
CA GLU A 36 5.29 -11.81 -11.71
C GLU A 36 3.92 -11.52 -11.08
N VAL A 37 3.35 -10.33 -11.30
CA VAL A 37 2.02 -9.99 -10.76
C VAL A 37 0.94 -10.94 -11.31
N PRO A 38 0.07 -11.53 -10.46
CA PRO A 38 -1.02 -12.37 -10.90
C PRO A 38 -1.96 -11.65 -11.88
N GLU A 39 -2.54 -12.39 -12.82
CA GLU A 39 -3.44 -11.84 -13.85
C GLU A 39 -4.58 -11.00 -13.24
N THR A 40 -5.15 -11.46 -12.13
CA THR A 40 -6.23 -10.79 -11.41
C THR A 40 -5.83 -9.45 -10.77
N GLN A 41 -4.52 -9.23 -10.58
CA GLN A 41 -3.97 -8.04 -9.93
C GLN A 41 -3.26 -7.08 -10.91
N LYS A 42 -3.14 -7.45 -12.20
CA LYS A 42 -2.45 -6.64 -13.21
C LYS A 42 -2.97 -5.21 -13.30
N ALA A 43 -4.28 -5.02 -13.21
CA ALA A 43 -4.87 -3.69 -13.25
C ALA A 43 -4.42 -2.82 -12.07
N GLY A 44 -4.30 -3.38 -10.87
CA GLY A 44 -3.78 -2.68 -9.69
C GLY A 44 -2.30 -2.34 -9.82
N MET A 45 -1.47 -3.28 -10.27
CA MET A 45 -0.05 -3.02 -10.52
C MET A 45 0.15 -1.92 -11.57
N ALA A 46 -0.61 -1.97 -12.66
CA ALA A 46 -0.60 -0.93 -13.69
C ALA A 46 -0.97 0.44 -13.13
N TRP A 47 -1.99 0.49 -12.29
CA TRP A 47 -2.39 1.71 -11.61
C TRP A 47 -1.28 2.24 -10.68
N LEU A 48 -0.66 1.40 -9.85
CA LEU A 48 0.46 1.79 -8.98
C LEU A 48 1.60 2.40 -9.79
N LEU A 49 2.08 1.70 -10.81
CA LEU A 49 3.23 2.15 -11.63
C LEU A 49 2.96 3.47 -12.36
N THR A 50 1.70 3.77 -12.69
CA THR A 50 1.32 5.00 -13.40
C THR A 50 1.07 6.18 -12.47
N HIS A 51 0.82 5.93 -11.17
CA HIS A 51 0.47 6.97 -10.18
C HIS A 51 1.52 7.16 -9.08
N MET A 52 2.53 6.28 -8.98
CA MET A 52 3.59 6.41 -7.99
C MET A 52 4.55 7.56 -8.34
N PRO A 53 5.22 8.15 -7.32
CA PRO A 53 6.28 9.12 -7.53
C PRO A 53 7.43 8.56 -8.38
N GLU A 54 8.07 9.39 -9.18
CA GLU A 54 9.23 8.99 -10.01
C GLU A 54 10.40 8.43 -9.17
N GLU A 55 10.58 8.94 -7.95
CA GLU A 55 11.61 8.44 -7.04
C GLU A 55 11.33 7.01 -6.59
N ASP A 56 10.06 6.66 -6.40
CA ASP A 56 9.66 5.31 -6.03
C ASP A 56 9.88 4.31 -7.20
N LEU A 57 9.71 4.76 -8.45
CA LEU A 57 10.09 3.97 -9.64
C LEU A 57 11.59 3.65 -9.68
N LYS A 58 12.43 4.56 -9.16
CA LYS A 58 13.90 4.41 -9.15
C LYS A 58 14.44 3.59 -7.98
N THR A 59 13.63 3.37 -6.94
CA THR A 59 14.14 2.86 -5.67
C THR A 59 13.40 1.64 -5.11
N LEU A 60 12.11 1.46 -5.43
CA LEU A 60 11.34 0.34 -4.90
C LEU A 60 11.66 -0.97 -5.64
N THR A 61 11.74 -2.05 -4.87
CA THR A 61 11.96 -3.38 -5.43
C THR A 61 10.67 -3.97 -6.01
N GLY A 62 10.80 -4.88 -6.97
CA GLY A 62 9.68 -5.64 -7.51
C GLY A 62 8.98 -6.45 -6.42
N GLU A 63 9.72 -7.01 -5.46
CA GLU A 63 9.17 -7.72 -4.30
C GLU A 63 8.30 -6.82 -3.43
N PHE A 64 8.75 -5.58 -3.15
CA PHE A 64 7.94 -4.60 -2.41
C PHE A 64 6.59 -4.35 -3.09
N LEU A 65 6.60 -4.10 -4.39
CA LEU A 65 5.41 -3.82 -5.19
C LEU A 65 4.46 -5.01 -5.25
N LEU A 66 5.00 -6.21 -5.48
CA LEU A 66 4.23 -7.46 -5.51
C LEU A 66 3.58 -7.75 -4.17
N THR A 67 4.34 -7.66 -3.07
CA THR A 67 3.83 -7.89 -1.72
C THR A 67 2.75 -6.87 -1.34
N ASN A 68 2.96 -5.58 -1.66
CA ASN A 68 1.94 -4.56 -1.41
C ASN A 68 0.66 -4.83 -2.19
N CYS A 69 0.79 -5.19 -3.46
CA CYS A 69 -0.35 -5.47 -4.34
C CYS A 69 -1.15 -6.67 -3.81
N ASP A 70 -0.48 -7.79 -3.53
CA ASP A 70 -1.09 -9.01 -3.05
C ASP A 70 -1.86 -8.81 -1.73
N LEU A 71 -1.20 -8.23 -0.73
CA LEU A 71 -1.82 -7.94 0.56
C LEU A 71 -2.95 -6.90 0.48
N ALA A 72 -2.90 -5.96 -0.46
CA ALA A 72 -3.97 -5.00 -0.67
C ALA A 72 -5.22 -5.68 -1.26
N TYR A 73 -5.05 -6.53 -2.27
CA TYR A 73 -6.13 -7.32 -2.85
C TYR A 73 -6.73 -8.27 -1.82
N GLU A 74 -5.89 -8.98 -1.06
CA GLU A 74 -6.36 -9.85 0.02
C GLU A 74 -7.20 -9.07 1.05
N ALA A 75 -6.73 -7.90 1.50
CA ALA A 75 -7.45 -7.07 2.44
C ALA A 75 -8.81 -6.62 1.89
N TRP A 76 -8.87 -6.21 0.62
CA TRP A 76 -10.12 -5.81 -0.04
C TRP A 76 -11.09 -6.97 -0.20
N GLU A 77 -10.63 -8.09 -0.78
CA GLU A 77 -11.47 -9.24 -1.11
C GLU A 77 -12.05 -9.94 0.12
N THR A 78 -11.29 -9.97 1.22
CA THR A 78 -11.71 -10.65 2.46
C THR A 78 -12.50 -9.75 3.42
N ALA A 79 -12.53 -8.44 3.20
CA ALA A 79 -13.29 -7.53 4.05
C ALA A 79 -14.80 -7.78 3.95
N PRO A 80 -15.56 -7.79 5.08
CA PRO A 80 -17.01 -8.00 5.06
C PRO A 80 -17.77 -7.00 4.19
N TRP A 81 -17.20 -5.83 3.99
CA TRP A 81 -17.75 -4.73 3.18
C TRP A 81 -17.19 -4.66 1.75
N SER A 82 -16.43 -5.65 1.30
CA SER A 82 -15.80 -5.68 -0.03
C SER A 82 -16.73 -5.29 -1.18
N LYS A 83 -17.97 -5.77 -1.14
CA LYS A 83 -18.99 -5.50 -2.17
C LYS A 83 -19.46 -4.04 -2.22
N GLN A 84 -19.17 -3.23 -1.21
CA GLN A 84 -19.50 -1.81 -1.14
C GLN A 84 -18.39 -0.93 -1.75
N ILE A 85 -17.21 -1.53 -2.03
CA ILE A 85 -16.03 -0.82 -2.49
C ILE A 85 -15.81 -1.12 -3.98
N THR A 86 -15.94 -0.09 -4.81
CA THR A 86 -15.65 -0.21 -6.23
C THR A 86 -14.14 -0.35 -6.48
N GLN A 87 -13.78 -0.89 -7.63
CA GLN A 87 -12.37 -1.00 -8.03
C GLN A 87 -11.66 0.37 -8.06
N GLU A 88 -12.35 1.43 -8.46
CA GLU A 88 -11.82 2.78 -8.45
C GLU A 88 -11.46 3.25 -7.04
N VAL A 89 -12.35 3.04 -6.06
CA VAL A 89 -12.10 3.34 -4.65
C VAL A 89 -10.98 2.48 -4.08
N PHE A 90 -10.92 1.20 -4.46
CA PHE A 90 -9.82 0.32 -4.08
C PHE A 90 -8.48 0.85 -4.57
N PHE A 91 -8.36 1.21 -5.85
CA PHE A 91 -7.12 1.73 -6.43
C PHE A 91 -6.67 3.03 -5.78
N ASP A 92 -7.60 3.96 -5.56
CA ASP A 92 -7.29 5.28 -4.99
C ASP A 92 -7.00 5.24 -3.48
N SER A 93 -7.69 4.39 -2.72
CA SER A 93 -7.79 4.54 -1.27
C SER A 93 -7.40 3.30 -0.44
N ILE A 94 -7.16 2.13 -1.05
CA ILE A 94 -6.69 0.92 -0.35
C ILE A 94 -5.32 0.47 -0.89
N LEU A 95 -5.18 0.40 -2.19
CA LEU A 95 -3.99 -0.12 -2.88
C LEU A 95 -2.70 0.67 -2.61
N PRO A 96 -2.70 2.02 -2.47
CA PRO A 96 -1.47 2.78 -2.27
C PRO A 96 -0.70 2.37 -1.01
N TYR A 97 0.61 2.27 -1.14
CA TYR A 97 1.55 1.89 -0.06
C TYR A 97 2.02 3.08 0.77
N ALA A 98 1.74 4.29 0.34
CA ALA A 98 2.18 5.53 0.97
C ALA A 98 1.08 6.62 0.91
N ASN A 99 1.27 7.69 1.66
CA ASN A 99 0.32 8.79 1.77
C ASN A 99 0.90 10.10 1.21
N VAL A 100 2.14 10.43 1.60
CA VAL A 100 2.87 11.64 1.17
C VAL A 100 4.31 11.26 0.81
N ASN A 101 5.30 11.73 1.56
CA ASN A 101 6.73 11.52 1.32
C ASN A 101 7.42 10.78 2.49
N GLU A 102 6.66 10.08 3.33
CA GLU A 102 7.19 9.25 4.40
C GLU A 102 8.05 8.11 3.83
N ARG A 103 8.93 7.55 4.67
CA ARG A 103 9.71 6.36 4.31
C ARG A 103 8.77 5.22 3.87
N ARG A 104 9.14 4.51 2.81
CA ARG A 104 8.37 3.39 2.27
C ARG A 104 8.60 2.14 3.12
N ASP A 105 7.71 1.90 4.08
CA ASP A 105 7.72 0.71 4.93
C ASP A 105 6.85 -0.40 4.34
N GLN A 106 7.24 -1.67 4.51
CA GLN A 106 6.37 -2.82 4.25
C GLN A 106 5.43 -3.09 5.42
N TRP A 107 4.60 -2.13 5.76
CA TRP A 107 3.75 -2.15 6.95
C TRP A 107 2.54 -3.07 6.83
N ARG A 108 2.07 -3.36 5.62
CA ARG A 108 0.74 -3.93 5.35
C ARG A 108 0.51 -5.28 6.02
N GLY A 109 1.46 -6.21 5.91
CA GLY A 109 1.36 -7.54 6.53
C GLY A 109 1.40 -7.47 8.06
N ASP A 110 2.32 -6.68 8.63
CA ASP A 110 2.41 -6.47 10.07
C ASP A 110 1.13 -5.84 10.64
N PHE A 111 0.62 -4.79 9.98
CA PHE A 111 -0.61 -4.10 10.40
C PHE A 111 -1.85 -4.98 10.29
N ARG A 112 -1.95 -5.77 9.23
CA ARG A 112 -3.03 -6.75 9.12
C ARG A 112 -3.01 -7.73 10.29
N GLY A 113 -1.85 -8.29 10.61
CA GLY A 113 -1.68 -9.20 11.74
C GLY A 113 -2.04 -8.57 13.10
N ARG A 114 -1.77 -7.26 13.27
CA ARG A 114 -2.09 -6.55 14.51
C ARG A 114 -3.55 -6.14 14.63
N PHE A 115 -4.20 -5.74 13.51
CA PHE A 115 -5.43 -4.96 13.57
C PHE A 115 -6.66 -5.71 13.03
N GLN A 116 -6.52 -6.85 12.34
CA GLN A 116 -7.66 -7.60 11.85
C GLN A 116 -8.64 -8.01 12.95
N ASP A 117 -8.15 -8.38 14.14
CA ASP A 117 -8.99 -8.78 15.27
C ASP A 117 -9.75 -7.59 15.87
N VAL A 118 -9.19 -6.37 15.77
CA VAL A 118 -9.85 -5.13 16.22
C VAL A 118 -11.15 -4.89 15.44
N VAL A 119 -11.17 -5.25 14.16
CA VAL A 119 -12.31 -5.02 13.25
C VAL A 119 -13.13 -6.28 12.98
N ALA A 120 -12.85 -7.39 13.66
CA ALA A 120 -13.46 -8.69 13.37
C ALA A 120 -15.00 -8.70 13.42
N ASN A 121 -15.60 -7.84 14.24
CA ASN A 121 -17.05 -7.72 14.38
C ASN A 121 -17.64 -6.50 13.62
N ALA A 122 -16.83 -5.73 12.93
CA ALA A 122 -17.31 -4.59 12.14
C ALA A 122 -18.05 -5.09 10.88
N THR A 123 -19.16 -4.46 10.57
CA THR A 123 -20.01 -4.78 9.42
C THR A 123 -19.91 -3.74 8.31
N SER A 124 -19.23 -2.63 8.58
CA SER A 124 -19.04 -1.51 7.66
C SER A 124 -17.67 -0.87 7.79
N PRO A 125 -17.18 -0.19 6.73
CA PRO A 125 -15.94 0.58 6.81
C PRO A 125 -15.96 1.64 7.92
N THR A 126 -17.12 2.25 8.17
CA THR A 126 -17.29 3.26 9.23
C THR A 126 -17.05 2.67 10.61
N GLU A 127 -17.69 1.53 10.93
CA GLU A 127 -17.48 0.85 12.21
C GLU A 127 -16.02 0.42 12.38
N ALA A 128 -15.42 -0.16 11.35
CA ALA A 128 -14.01 -0.54 11.37
C ALA A 128 -13.08 0.66 11.62
N THR A 129 -13.34 1.81 10.98
CA THR A 129 -12.56 3.04 11.18
C THR A 129 -12.65 3.53 12.62
N ILE A 130 -13.86 3.53 13.22
CA ILE A 130 -14.06 3.94 14.62
C ILE A 130 -13.25 3.03 15.55
N LEU A 131 -13.37 1.71 15.39
CA LEU A 131 -12.65 0.75 16.22
C LEU A 131 -11.14 0.89 16.09
N LEU A 132 -10.61 1.09 14.87
CA LEU A 132 -9.20 1.33 14.66
C LEU A 132 -8.74 2.62 15.34
N ASN A 133 -9.44 3.73 15.12
CA ASN A 133 -9.08 5.02 15.71
C ASN A 133 -9.08 5.01 17.25
N GLU A 134 -9.96 4.24 17.87
CA GLU A 134 -10.03 4.11 19.34
C GLU A 134 -8.90 3.24 19.92
N ASN A 135 -8.36 2.29 19.15
CA ASN A 135 -7.49 1.25 19.71
C ASN A 135 -6.03 1.33 19.26
N ILE A 136 -5.76 1.61 17.98
CA ILE A 136 -4.43 1.37 17.41
C ILE A 136 -3.30 2.15 18.08
N PHE A 137 -3.52 3.42 18.43
CA PHE A 137 -2.48 4.25 19.04
C PHE A 137 -2.01 3.72 20.39
N ASN A 138 -2.93 3.19 21.18
CA ASN A 138 -2.59 2.53 22.45
C ASN A 138 -1.90 1.18 22.21
N MET A 139 -2.36 0.41 21.22
CA MET A 139 -1.78 -0.90 20.89
C MET A 139 -0.32 -0.79 20.43
N VAL A 140 0.01 0.25 19.65
CA VAL A 140 1.38 0.46 19.16
C VAL A 140 2.20 1.43 20.00
N GLY A 141 1.63 2.01 21.06
CA GLY A 141 2.32 2.89 22.01
C GLY A 141 2.69 4.27 21.44
N VAL A 142 1.99 4.76 20.42
CA VAL A 142 2.28 6.05 19.76
C VAL A 142 1.38 7.15 20.27
N LYS A 143 1.97 8.32 20.59
CA LYS A 143 1.24 9.51 21.08
C LYS A 143 1.61 10.74 20.25
N TYR A 144 0.69 11.69 20.17
CA TYR A 144 0.99 13.00 19.62
C TYR A 144 2.10 13.70 20.42
N SER A 145 3.11 14.24 19.70
CA SER A 145 4.14 15.05 20.33
C SER A 145 4.75 16.05 19.34
N THR A 146 4.96 17.27 19.81
CA THR A 146 5.77 18.26 19.07
C THR A 146 7.26 17.96 19.10
N LYS A 147 7.70 17.00 19.93
CA LYS A 147 9.10 16.53 20.04
C LYS A 147 9.43 15.38 19.08
N ARG A 148 8.49 15.01 18.17
CA ARG A 148 8.72 14.00 17.14
C ARG A 148 9.97 14.30 16.32
N PRO A 149 10.68 13.25 15.82
CA PRO A 149 11.91 13.43 15.02
C PRO A 149 11.69 14.20 13.71
N LYS A 150 10.57 13.95 13.02
CA LYS A 150 10.19 14.65 11.77
C LYS A 150 8.65 14.73 11.63
N ALA A 151 8.17 15.51 10.68
CA ALA A 151 6.73 15.70 10.47
C ALA A 151 6.06 14.44 9.89
N ASP A 152 6.60 13.91 8.80
CA ASP A 152 6.01 12.83 8.02
C ASP A 152 6.75 11.53 8.34
N GLN A 153 6.54 11.03 9.58
CA GLN A 153 7.08 9.75 9.99
C GLN A 153 6.29 8.62 9.32
N SER A 154 7.01 7.62 8.84
CA SER A 154 6.39 6.37 8.42
C SER A 154 5.76 5.63 9.61
N PRO A 155 4.92 4.60 9.37
CA PRO A 155 4.34 3.82 10.45
C PRO A 155 5.38 3.27 11.43
N PHE A 156 6.44 2.64 10.92
CA PHE A 156 7.47 2.06 11.79
C PHE A 156 8.34 3.11 12.47
N GLU A 157 8.64 4.24 11.83
CA GLU A 157 9.32 5.36 12.50
C GLU A 157 8.48 5.94 13.65
N SER A 158 7.16 5.99 13.50
CA SER A 158 6.25 6.46 14.54
C SER A 158 6.20 5.50 15.72
N ILE A 159 6.17 4.18 15.45
CA ILE A 159 6.17 3.12 16.47
C ILE A 159 7.52 3.11 17.21
N GLU A 160 8.62 3.18 16.49
CA GLU A 160 9.97 3.20 17.08
C GLU A 160 10.19 4.41 18.00
N ALA A 161 9.71 5.58 17.58
CA ALA A 161 9.81 6.82 18.38
C ALA A 161 8.80 6.88 19.53
N GLY A 162 7.74 6.07 19.54
CA GLY A 162 6.64 6.15 20.49
C GLY A 162 5.84 7.46 20.40
N MET A 163 6.08 8.25 19.37
CA MET A 163 5.46 9.55 19.17
C MET A 163 5.43 9.96 17.70
N ALA A 164 4.43 10.78 17.33
CA ALA A 164 4.31 11.33 15.99
C ALA A 164 3.69 12.73 15.98
N SER A 165 3.77 13.40 14.82
CA SER A 165 2.99 14.60 14.51
C SER A 165 1.53 14.24 14.20
N CYS A 166 0.68 15.24 13.93
CA CYS A 166 -0.65 15.00 13.39
C CYS A 166 -0.58 14.23 12.04
N SER A 167 0.35 14.60 11.13
CA SER A 167 0.56 13.88 9.88
C SER A 167 0.97 12.42 10.11
N GLY A 168 1.97 12.17 10.99
CA GLY A 168 2.42 10.82 11.30
C GLY A 168 1.34 9.95 11.95
N LEU A 169 0.48 10.53 12.82
CA LEU A 169 -0.67 9.81 13.36
C LEU A 169 -1.72 9.52 12.28
N SER A 170 -1.95 10.46 11.35
CA SER A 170 -2.86 10.25 10.23
C SER A 170 -2.35 9.15 9.29
N ILE A 171 -1.06 9.16 8.94
CA ILE A 171 -0.42 8.12 8.13
C ILE A 171 -0.63 6.74 8.79
N LEU A 172 -0.32 6.62 10.08
CA LEU A 172 -0.46 5.37 10.84
C LEU A 172 -1.92 4.86 10.84
N LEU A 173 -2.89 5.73 11.04
CA LEU A 173 -4.32 5.35 11.01
C LEU A 173 -4.78 4.95 9.61
N ILE A 174 -4.37 5.69 8.58
CA ILE A 174 -4.72 5.38 7.19
C ILE A 174 -4.16 4.02 6.79
N ASP A 175 -2.89 3.75 7.12
CA ASP A 175 -2.25 2.49 6.78
C ASP A 175 -2.86 1.31 7.57
N ALA A 176 -3.28 1.53 8.82
CA ALA A 176 -4.07 0.56 9.59
C ALA A 176 -5.43 0.29 8.91
N CYS A 177 -6.15 1.31 8.47
CA CYS A 177 -7.39 1.17 7.70
C CYS A 177 -7.17 0.35 6.43
N ARG A 178 -6.18 0.73 5.62
CA ARG A 178 -5.85 0.04 4.36
C ARG A 178 -5.47 -1.42 4.57
N SER A 179 -4.79 -1.75 5.68
CA SER A 179 -4.36 -3.12 5.98
C SER A 179 -5.51 -4.09 6.21
N VAL A 180 -6.68 -3.60 6.57
CA VAL A 180 -7.90 -4.38 6.80
C VAL A 180 -9.00 -4.12 5.76
N GLY A 181 -8.65 -3.52 4.63
CA GLY A 181 -9.57 -3.28 3.51
C GLY A 181 -10.55 -2.12 3.73
N VAL A 182 -10.22 -1.16 4.58
CA VAL A 182 -10.98 0.10 4.75
C VAL A 182 -10.38 1.17 3.86
N PRO A 183 -11.16 1.80 2.95
CA PRO A 183 -10.67 2.90 2.12
C PRO A 183 -10.30 4.11 2.98
N ALA A 184 -9.07 4.59 2.83
CA ALA A 184 -8.59 5.75 3.56
C ALA A 184 -7.47 6.48 2.79
N ARG A 185 -7.46 7.81 2.89
CA ARG A 185 -6.40 8.68 2.34
C ARG A 185 -6.31 10.00 3.09
N LEU A 186 -5.16 10.67 2.98
CA LEU A 186 -4.97 12.05 3.45
C LEU A 186 -5.72 13.03 2.56
#